data_50927ef9cd0de8d9e79561e458d4e538
#
_entry.id   50927ef9cd0de8d9e79561e458d4e538
#
_cell.length_a   1.000
_cell.length_b   1.000
_cell.length_c   1.000
_cell.angle_alpha   90.00
_cell.angle_beta   90.00
_cell.angle_gamma   90.00
#
_symmetry.space_group_name_H-M   'P 1'
#
loop_
_entity.id
_entity.type
_entity.pdbx_description
1 polymer ?
#
loop_
_entity_poly.entity_id
_entity_poly.type
_entity_poly.pdbx_seq_one_letter_code
_entity_poly.pdbx_strand_id
1 'polypeptide(L)'
;MTTPRQMEPAIVARAVNSRLRVGRLTQAGQAITLTQTDATTCGPTCLLAARLLLAPGERAAVTDDLAQEVTASPPGREGKHLLSVLSHHQVRIQRAMNVHGLGALPWPKALGSTPWSVARQMTEIVSTCTPGGGRRRYTVRWVSDHGPTWGSEVASIRKVLACGLPVILVTGGPLVLDDDAEGHPTARARLRTSLARTPAVPRHYVLALPWQTIGQDDPGEGSAHIYEPSSGAVRPLDLTASRDPHRPGPRELGNWPRVLAVIAPENNP
;
A
#
# COMPACT_ATOMS: atom_id res chain seq x y z
N MET A 1 -15.67 -44.62 -10.20
CA MET A 1 -14.86 -43.63 -10.94
C MET A 1 -15.24 -42.26 -10.41
N THR A 2 -14.45 -41.70 -9.50
CA THR A 2 -14.68 -40.37 -8.90
C THR A 2 -14.11 -39.34 -9.87
N THR A 3 -14.98 -38.54 -10.47
CA THR A 3 -14.58 -37.42 -11.34
C THR A 3 -13.62 -36.51 -10.56
N PRO A 4 -12.45 -36.15 -11.10
CA PRO A 4 -11.55 -35.24 -10.41
C PRO A 4 -12.29 -33.90 -10.23
N ARG A 5 -12.41 -33.49 -8.96
CA ARG A 5 -12.94 -32.16 -8.58
C ARG A 5 -12.07 -31.13 -9.31
N GLN A 6 -12.62 -30.47 -10.33
CA GLN A 6 -11.95 -29.32 -10.95
C GLN A 6 -11.71 -28.33 -9.82
N MET A 7 -10.43 -28.14 -9.48
CA MET A 7 -10.03 -27.10 -8.54
C MET A 7 -10.51 -25.76 -9.08
N GLU A 8 -11.44 -25.11 -8.38
CA GLU A 8 -11.87 -23.77 -8.73
C GLU A 8 -10.65 -22.85 -8.72
N PRO A 9 -10.53 -21.96 -9.72
CA PRO A 9 -9.38 -21.05 -9.79
C PRO A 9 -9.34 -20.15 -8.56
N ALA A 10 -8.21 -20.17 -7.85
CA ALA A 10 -7.97 -19.38 -6.66
C ALA A 10 -8.10 -17.87 -6.96
N ILE A 11 -8.54 -17.10 -5.97
CA ILE A 11 -8.51 -15.64 -6.02
C ILE A 11 -7.06 -15.20 -5.87
N VAL A 12 -6.57 -14.43 -6.83
CA VAL A 12 -5.20 -13.94 -6.86
C VAL A 12 -5.15 -12.43 -7.05
N ALA A 13 -4.05 -11.82 -6.64
CA ALA A 13 -3.74 -10.43 -6.94
C ALA A 13 -2.59 -10.36 -7.95
N ARG A 14 -2.73 -9.54 -8.99
CA ARG A 14 -1.69 -9.29 -10.00
C ARG A 14 -1.74 -7.87 -10.53
N ALA A 15 -0.60 -7.35 -10.94
CA ALA A 15 -0.53 -6.11 -11.71
C ALA A 15 -0.93 -6.38 -13.17
N VAL A 16 -2.06 -5.84 -13.59
CA VAL A 16 -2.57 -5.95 -14.97
C VAL A 16 -2.97 -4.57 -15.46
N ASN A 17 -2.46 -4.15 -16.63
CA ASN A 17 -2.72 -2.83 -17.21
C ASN A 17 -2.46 -1.69 -16.20
N SER A 18 -1.30 -1.72 -15.54
CA SER A 18 -0.87 -0.74 -14.54
C SER A 18 -1.85 -0.58 -13.35
N ARG A 19 -2.59 -1.63 -13.01
CA ARG A 19 -3.49 -1.67 -11.85
C ARG A 19 -3.37 -2.98 -11.09
N LEU A 20 -3.53 -2.91 -9.77
CA LEU A 20 -3.60 -4.12 -8.95
C LEU A 20 -5.00 -4.72 -9.05
N ARG A 21 -5.09 -5.83 -9.80
CA ARG A 21 -6.34 -6.57 -10.01
C ARG A 21 -6.42 -7.74 -9.05
N VAL A 22 -7.58 -7.92 -8.43
CA VAL A 22 -7.89 -9.00 -7.49
C VAL A 22 -9.11 -9.75 -7.97
N GLY A 23 -9.05 -11.08 -7.96
CA GLY A 23 -10.15 -11.96 -8.35
C GLY A 23 -9.69 -13.15 -9.17
N ARG A 24 -10.63 -13.82 -9.84
CA ARG A 24 -10.36 -14.94 -10.76
C ARG A 24 -9.91 -14.38 -12.10
N LEU A 25 -8.59 -14.27 -12.30
CA LEU A 25 -8.02 -13.64 -13.51
C LEU A 25 -8.24 -14.44 -14.81
N THR A 26 -8.71 -15.68 -14.71
CA THR A 26 -8.98 -16.55 -15.88
C THR A 26 -10.31 -16.24 -16.58
N GLN A 27 -11.19 -15.46 -15.94
CA GLN A 27 -12.51 -15.12 -16.51
C GLN A 27 -12.66 -13.59 -16.57
N ALA A 28 -12.98 -13.07 -17.75
CA ALA A 28 -13.24 -11.66 -17.96
C ALA A 28 -14.41 -11.19 -17.08
N GLY A 29 -14.20 -10.11 -16.33
CA GLY A 29 -15.23 -9.50 -15.47
C GLY A 29 -15.23 -9.94 -13.99
N GLN A 30 -14.48 -10.97 -13.63
CA GLN A 30 -14.40 -11.45 -12.23
C GLN A 30 -13.27 -10.83 -11.40
N ALA A 31 -12.38 -10.05 -12.03
CA ALA A 31 -11.32 -9.34 -11.33
C ALA A 31 -11.63 -7.86 -11.22
N ILE A 32 -11.49 -7.31 -10.02
CA ILE A 32 -11.68 -5.87 -9.74
C ILE A 32 -10.34 -5.20 -9.44
N THR A 33 -10.29 -3.88 -9.57
CA THR A 33 -9.15 -3.09 -9.10
C THR A 33 -9.26 -2.94 -7.58
N LEU A 34 -8.20 -3.30 -6.86
CA LEU A 34 -8.13 -3.04 -5.43
C LEU A 34 -7.90 -1.54 -5.20
N THR A 35 -8.82 -0.91 -4.50
CA THR A 35 -8.74 0.51 -4.10
C THR A 35 -9.13 0.67 -2.64
N GLN A 36 -8.67 1.75 -2.02
CA GLN A 36 -9.10 2.08 -0.66
C GLN A 36 -10.59 2.42 -0.60
N THR A 37 -11.23 2.08 0.52
CA THR A 37 -12.66 2.28 0.71
C THR A 37 -13.00 3.72 1.06
N ASP A 38 -12.14 4.37 1.84
CA ASP A 38 -12.27 5.77 2.25
C ASP A 38 -10.88 6.42 2.44
N ALA A 39 -10.87 7.72 2.71
CA ALA A 39 -9.63 8.51 2.86
C ALA A 39 -8.73 8.06 4.01
N THR A 40 -9.21 7.20 4.90
CA THR A 40 -8.48 6.74 6.10
C THR A 40 -7.97 5.30 5.99
N THR A 41 -8.31 4.59 4.91
CA THR A 41 -8.01 3.17 4.72
C THR A 41 -6.81 2.88 3.81
N CYS A 42 -5.97 3.88 3.46
CA CYS A 42 -4.78 3.67 2.64
C CYS A 42 -3.81 2.63 3.25
N GLY A 43 -3.50 2.73 4.55
CA GLY A 43 -2.67 1.76 5.26
C GLY A 43 -3.26 0.33 5.25
N PRO A 44 -4.51 0.13 5.70
CA PRO A 44 -5.22 -1.15 5.58
C PRO A 44 -5.23 -1.74 4.18
N THR A 45 -5.39 -0.90 3.16
CA THR A 45 -5.41 -1.34 1.76
C THR A 45 -4.03 -1.80 1.28
N CYS A 46 -2.96 -1.09 1.66
CA CYS A 46 -1.59 -1.55 1.42
C CYS A 46 -1.30 -2.90 2.09
N LEU A 47 -1.76 -3.09 3.33
CA LEU A 47 -1.62 -4.36 4.05
C LEU A 47 -2.41 -5.49 3.40
N LEU A 48 -3.65 -5.23 2.96
CA LEU A 48 -4.45 -6.19 2.23
C LEU A 48 -3.79 -6.57 0.90
N ALA A 49 -3.27 -5.59 0.15
CA ALA A 49 -2.51 -5.82 -1.07
C ALA A 49 -1.27 -6.70 -0.82
N ALA A 50 -0.47 -6.38 0.20
CA ALA A 50 0.69 -7.17 0.57
C ALA A 50 0.31 -8.61 0.92
N ARG A 51 -0.75 -8.81 1.70
CA ARG A 51 -1.24 -10.14 2.07
C ARG A 51 -1.66 -10.96 0.85
N LEU A 52 -2.44 -10.38 -0.06
CA LEU A 52 -2.90 -11.05 -1.27
C LEU A 52 -1.77 -11.39 -2.25
N LEU A 53 -0.69 -10.58 -2.27
CA LEU A 53 0.47 -10.82 -3.13
C LEU A 53 1.44 -11.84 -2.55
N LEU A 54 1.62 -11.89 -1.24
CA LEU A 54 2.55 -12.79 -0.57
C LEU A 54 1.96 -14.17 -0.31
N ALA A 55 0.63 -14.28 -0.25
CA ALA A 55 -0.03 -15.54 0.00
C ALA A 55 0.10 -16.45 -1.23
N PRO A 56 0.78 -17.60 -1.13
CA PRO A 56 0.72 -18.60 -2.19
C PRO A 56 -0.73 -19.11 -2.27
N GLY A 57 -1.35 -18.93 -3.44
CA GLY A 57 -2.74 -19.12 -3.86
C GLY A 57 -3.71 -20.03 -3.09
N GLU A 58 -3.26 -21.06 -2.40
CA GLU A 58 -4.12 -22.05 -1.73
C GLU A 58 -4.07 -22.01 -0.18
N ARG A 59 -3.25 -21.15 0.43
CA ARG A 59 -2.96 -21.20 1.87
C ARG A 59 -3.33 -19.98 2.68
N ALA A 60 -3.88 -18.94 2.09
CA ALA A 60 -4.23 -17.74 2.84
C ALA A 60 -5.68 -17.79 3.31
N ALA A 61 -5.91 -17.72 4.61
CA ALA A 61 -7.25 -17.63 5.19
C ALA A 61 -8.10 -16.50 4.58
N VAL A 62 -7.48 -15.42 4.08
CA VAL A 62 -8.19 -14.36 3.31
C VAL A 62 -8.66 -14.85 1.96
N THR A 63 -7.89 -15.73 1.27
CA THR A 63 -8.33 -16.30 -0.02
C THR A 63 -9.40 -17.33 0.17
N ASP A 64 -9.42 -18.07 1.28
CA ASP A 64 -10.47 -19.03 1.60
C ASP A 64 -11.77 -18.32 1.99
N ASP A 65 -11.71 -17.31 2.87
CA ASP A 65 -12.86 -16.45 3.20
C ASP A 65 -13.41 -15.77 1.93
N LEU A 66 -12.52 -15.17 1.10
CA LEU A 66 -12.90 -14.54 -0.16
C LEU A 66 -13.46 -15.54 -1.17
N ALA A 67 -12.88 -16.75 -1.25
CA ALA A 67 -13.34 -17.78 -2.16
C ALA A 67 -14.73 -18.28 -1.74
N GLN A 68 -14.98 -18.52 -0.45
CA GLN A 68 -16.29 -18.93 0.06
C GLN A 68 -17.35 -17.87 -0.18
N GLU A 69 -17.06 -16.60 0.12
CA GLU A 69 -18.01 -15.51 -0.07
C GLU A 69 -18.30 -15.24 -1.55
N VAL A 70 -17.29 -15.33 -2.44
CA VAL A 70 -17.47 -15.15 -3.89
C VAL A 70 -18.21 -16.33 -4.51
N THR A 71 -17.98 -17.56 -4.02
CA THR A 71 -18.69 -18.76 -4.53
C THR A 71 -20.18 -18.75 -4.17
N ALA A 72 -20.54 -18.12 -3.06
CA ALA A 72 -21.94 -17.94 -2.65
C ALA A 72 -22.70 -16.85 -3.44
N SER A 73 -22.02 -16.13 -4.35
CA SER A 73 -22.62 -15.01 -5.09
C SER A 73 -23.42 -15.48 -6.30
N PRO A 74 -24.57 -14.85 -6.60
CA PRO A 74 -25.29 -15.12 -7.84
C PRO A 74 -24.45 -14.80 -9.07
N PRO A 75 -24.63 -15.55 -10.18
CA PRO A 75 -23.92 -15.29 -11.43
C PRO A 75 -24.11 -13.83 -11.90
N GLY A 76 -23.01 -13.16 -12.32
CA GLY A 76 -23.02 -11.79 -12.83
C GLY A 76 -22.94 -10.68 -11.76
N ARG A 77 -22.95 -11.00 -10.46
CA ARG A 77 -22.77 -10.02 -9.35
C ARG A 77 -21.44 -10.18 -8.61
N GLU A 78 -20.62 -11.12 -9.00
CA GLU A 78 -19.36 -11.49 -8.33
C GLU A 78 -18.41 -10.31 -8.09
N GLY A 79 -18.25 -9.41 -9.07
CA GLY A 79 -17.36 -8.24 -8.92
C GLY A 79 -17.85 -7.24 -7.88
N LYS A 80 -19.16 -7.00 -7.76
CA LYS A 80 -19.70 -6.11 -6.72
C LYS A 80 -19.59 -6.72 -5.35
N HIS A 81 -19.82 -8.02 -5.26
CA HIS A 81 -19.70 -8.76 -4.01
C HIS A 81 -18.23 -8.78 -3.55
N LEU A 82 -17.28 -9.11 -4.43
CA LEU A 82 -15.85 -9.07 -4.12
C LEU A 82 -15.40 -7.69 -3.64
N LEU A 83 -15.89 -6.60 -4.26
CA LEU A 83 -15.61 -5.25 -3.80
C LEU A 83 -16.10 -5.01 -2.36
N SER A 84 -17.31 -5.45 -2.06
CA SER A 84 -17.89 -5.34 -0.70
C SER A 84 -17.06 -6.10 0.32
N VAL A 85 -16.65 -7.33 0.00
CA VAL A 85 -15.81 -8.18 0.86
C VAL A 85 -14.46 -7.52 1.11
N LEU A 86 -13.78 -7.06 0.07
CA LEU A 86 -12.48 -6.37 0.21
C LEU A 86 -12.61 -5.10 1.05
N SER A 87 -13.70 -4.34 0.87
CA SER A 87 -13.97 -3.16 1.69
C SER A 87 -14.17 -3.53 3.16
N HIS A 88 -14.88 -4.60 3.43
CA HIS A 88 -15.09 -5.11 4.80
C HIS A 88 -13.75 -5.53 5.45
N HIS A 89 -12.90 -6.23 4.71
CA HIS A 89 -11.56 -6.58 5.18
C HIS A 89 -10.69 -5.36 5.49
N GLN A 90 -10.71 -4.31 4.66
CA GLN A 90 -9.99 -3.06 4.94
C GLN A 90 -10.43 -2.43 6.25
N VAL A 91 -11.75 -2.32 6.47
CA VAL A 91 -12.31 -1.76 7.71
C VAL A 91 -11.97 -2.63 8.93
N ARG A 92 -11.99 -3.96 8.79
CA ARG A 92 -11.61 -4.90 9.85
C ARG A 92 -10.13 -4.74 10.22
N ILE A 93 -9.24 -4.67 9.24
CA ILE A 93 -7.81 -4.42 9.45
C ILE A 93 -7.62 -3.07 10.15
N GLN A 94 -8.28 -2.00 9.70
CA GLN A 94 -8.19 -0.68 10.32
C GLN A 94 -8.61 -0.71 11.79
N ARG A 95 -9.74 -1.35 12.10
CA ARG A 95 -10.21 -1.47 13.49
C ARG A 95 -9.20 -2.20 14.37
N ALA A 96 -8.67 -3.33 13.90
CA ALA A 96 -7.66 -4.11 14.63
C ALA A 96 -6.38 -3.30 14.90
N MET A 97 -5.94 -2.50 13.91
CA MET A 97 -4.78 -1.62 14.08
C MET A 97 -5.04 -0.48 15.06
N ASN A 98 -6.23 0.10 15.03
CA ASN A 98 -6.53 1.30 15.81
C ASN A 98 -6.83 1.00 17.29
N VAL A 99 -7.24 -0.21 17.65
CA VAL A 99 -7.43 -0.63 19.05
C VAL A 99 -6.14 -0.43 19.87
N HIS A 100 -4.98 -0.68 19.26
CA HIS A 100 -3.66 -0.53 19.89
C HIS A 100 -2.76 0.43 19.10
N GLY A 101 -3.33 1.47 18.50
CA GLY A 101 -2.60 2.38 17.62
C GLY A 101 -1.50 3.19 18.32
N LEU A 102 -1.68 3.47 19.63
CA LEU A 102 -0.69 4.08 20.51
C LEU A 102 -0.32 3.13 21.67
N GLY A 103 0.03 1.89 21.36
CA GLY A 103 0.34 0.90 22.40
C GLY A 103 -0.93 0.43 23.13
N ALA A 104 -1.15 0.88 24.37
CA ALA A 104 -2.35 0.55 25.14
C ALA A 104 -3.56 1.44 24.82
N LEU A 105 -3.36 2.56 24.10
CA LEU A 105 -4.42 3.52 23.80
C LEU A 105 -4.95 3.35 22.39
N PRO A 106 -6.27 3.51 22.17
CA PRO A 106 -6.87 3.49 20.86
C PRO A 106 -6.49 4.74 20.04
N TRP A 107 -6.38 4.57 18.73
CA TRP A 107 -6.12 5.64 17.79
C TRP A 107 -7.41 6.04 17.06
N PRO A 108 -7.74 7.35 16.97
CA PRO A 108 -8.96 7.78 16.28
C PRO A 108 -8.98 7.40 14.80
N LYS A 109 -10.08 6.79 14.34
CA LYS A 109 -10.26 6.38 12.94
C LYS A 109 -10.04 7.54 11.96
N ALA A 110 -10.49 8.73 12.31
CA ALA A 110 -10.39 9.93 11.47
C ALA A 110 -8.95 10.33 11.12
N LEU A 111 -7.97 9.86 11.90
CA LEU A 111 -6.54 10.12 11.68
C LEU A 111 -5.86 8.97 10.90
N GLY A 112 -6.64 8.02 10.35
CA GLY A 112 -6.11 6.86 9.64
C GLY A 112 -5.48 5.84 10.57
N SER A 113 -4.29 5.35 10.20
CA SER A 113 -3.53 4.35 10.97
C SER A 113 -2.15 4.89 11.34
N THR A 114 -1.61 4.49 12.49
CA THR A 114 -0.24 4.87 12.85
C THR A 114 0.79 4.04 12.09
N PRO A 115 1.97 4.58 11.74
CA PRO A 115 3.02 3.81 11.07
C PRO A 115 3.45 2.57 11.86
N TRP A 116 3.46 2.64 13.19
CA TRP A 116 3.83 1.52 14.07
C TRP A 116 2.79 0.39 14.04
N SER A 117 1.49 0.72 13.97
CA SER A 117 0.44 -0.29 13.82
C SER A 117 0.51 -0.98 12.45
N VAL A 118 0.83 -0.22 11.40
CA VAL A 118 1.06 -0.75 10.04
C VAL A 118 2.28 -1.68 10.04
N ALA A 119 3.41 -1.27 10.66
CA ALA A 119 4.61 -2.10 10.76
C ALA A 119 4.37 -3.43 11.50
N ARG A 120 3.60 -3.39 12.60
CA ARG A 120 3.22 -4.59 13.35
C ARG A 120 2.38 -5.55 12.49
N GLN A 121 1.36 -5.04 11.81
CA GLN A 121 0.52 -5.86 10.93
C GLN A 121 1.32 -6.42 9.74
N MET A 122 2.25 -5.64 9.18
CA MET A 122 3.12 -6.13 8.13
C MET A 122 4.02 -7.28 8.60
N THR A 123 4.53 -7.21 9.84
CA THR A 123 5.28 -8.30 10.48
C THR A 123 4.44 -9.58 10.56
N GLU A 124 3.18 -9.47 10.97
CA GLU A 124 2.27 -10.61 11.06
C GLU A 124 1.99 -11.22 9.68
N ILE A 125 1.69 -10.37 8.67
CA ILE A 125 1.42 -10.82 7.31
C ILE A 125 2.62 -11.57 6.74
N VAL A 126 3.82 -11.00 6.81
CA VAL A 126 5.03 -11.64 6.25
C VAL A 126 5.35 -12.92 6.98
N SER A 127 5.24 -12.96 8.32
CA SER A 127 5.47 -14.17 9.11
C SER A 127 4.50 -15.30 8.78
N THR A 128 3.25 -14.98 8.43
CA THR A 128 2.23 -15.96 8.09
C THR A 128 2.32 -16.43 6.64
N CYS A 129 2.64 -15.52 5.72
CA CYS A 129 2.61 -15.79 4.29
C CYS A 129 3.93 -16.30 3.71
N THR A 130 5.04 -16.27 4.47
CA THR A 130 6.37 -16.70 3.97
C THR A 130 6.80 -18.00 4.68
N PRO A 131 6.56 -19.18 4.08
CA PRO A 131 6.97 -20.45 4.68
C PRO A 131 8.50 -20.55 4.81
N GLY A 132 8.99 -20.92 6.00
CA GLY A 132 10.43 -21.08 6.26
C GLY A 132 11.21 -19.77 6.41
N GLY A 133 10.58 -18.62 6.22
CA GLY A 133 11.15 -17.31 6.53
C GLY A 133 11.11 -17.08 8.04
N GLY A 134 12.27 -16.94 8.68
CA GLY A 134 12.34 -16.51 10.08
C GLY A 134 11.46 -15.28 10.32
N ARG A 135 11.00 -15.09 11.56
CA ARG A 135 10.14 -13.95 11.93
C ARG A 135 10.82 -12.62 11.56
N ARG A 136 10.45 -12.06 10.40
CA ARG A 136 10.98 -10.78 9.91
C ARG A 136 10.15 -9.66 10.51
N ARG A 137 10.74 -8.94 11.46
CA ARG A 137 10.11 -7.80 12.10
C ARG A 137 10.19 -6.60 11.17
N TYR A 138 9.05 -6.01 10.84
CA TYR A 138 8.97 -4.72 10.15
C TYR A 138 9.03 -3.59 11.15
N THR A 139 9.81 -2.56 10.84
CA THR A 139 9.99 -1.38 11.68
C THR A 139 9.79 -0.11 10.87
N VAL A 140 9.51 0.98 11.58
CA VAL A 140 9.35 2.31 10.99
C VAL A 140 10.70 3.02 11.07
N ARG A 141 11.25 3.41 9.93
CA ARG A 141 12.42 4.28 9.85
C ARG A 141 11.99 5.63 9.27
N TRP A 142 12.15 6.67 10.06
CA TRP A 142 11.93 8.04 9.58
C TRP A 142 13.09 8.46 8.69
N VAL A 143 12.77 9.05 7.53
CA VAL A 143 13.74 9.39 6.51
C VAL A 143 13.57 10.84 6.04
N SER A 144 14.63 11.36 5.44
CA SER A 144 14.60 12.61 4.68
C SER A 144 14.92 12.29 3.22
N ASP A 145 13.90 12.28 2.37
CA ASP A 145 14.01 11.89 0.96
C ASP A 145 14.73 12.92 0.05
N HIS A 146 15.28 13.95 0.66
CA HIS A 146 16.18 14.94 0.05
C HIS A 146 17.52 15.02 0.79
N GLY A 147 17.70 14.21 1.83
CA GLY A 147 18.93 14.17 2.59
C GLY A 147 20.02 13.32 1.92
N PRO A 148 21.28 13.44 2.36
CA PRO A 148 22.41 12.74 1.76
C PRO A 148 22.31 11.21 1.89
N THR A 149 21.55 10.70 2.84
CA THR A 149 21.38 9.27 3.09
C THR A 149 20.25 8.62 2.25
N TRP A 150 19.48 9.43 1.51
CA TRP A 150 18.33 8.92 0.77
C TRP A 150 18.70 7.89 -0.30
N GLY A 151 19.79 8.11 -1.03
CA GLY A 151 20.26 7.15 -2.03
C GLY A 151 20.57 5.76 -1.43
N SER A 152 21.17 5.73 -0.24
CA SER A 152 21.43 4.46 0.47
C SER A 152 20.15 3.80 0.99
N GLU A 153 19.16 4.60 1.40
CA GLU A 153 17.84 4.07 1.80
C GLU A 153 17.09 3.47 0.60
N VAL A 154 17.13 4.13 -0.58
CA VAL A 154 16.56 3.60 -1.81
C VAL A 154 17.24 2.29 -2.22
N ALA A 155 18.57 2.20 -2.12
CA ALA A 155 19.30 0.95 -2.37
C ALA A 155 18.86 -0.16 -1.39
N SER A 156 18.64 0.19 -0.12
CA SER A 156 18.11 -0.71 0.91
C SER A 156 16.69 -1.21 0.57
N ILE A 157 15.79 -0.29 0.19
CA ILE A 157 14.43 -0.64 -0.27
C ILE A 157 14.52 -1.64 -1.43
N ARG A 158 15.34 -1.38 -2.43
CA ARG A 158 15.48 -2.25 -3.60
C ARG A 158 15.99 -3.65 -3.25
N LYS A 159 16.93 -3.78 -2.32
CA LYS A 159 17.37 -5.09 -1.82
C LYS A 159 16.21 -5.88 -1.21
N VAL A 160 15.37 -5.23 -0.40
CA VAL A 160 14.19 -5.86 0.19
C VAL A 160 13.21 -6.32 -0.90
N LEU A 161 12.95 -5.48 -1.90
CA LEU A 161 12.08 -5.81 -3.03
C LEU A 161 12.64 -6.97 -3.87
N ALA A 162 13.95 -7.00 -4.10
CA ALA A 162 14.64 -8.09 -4.81
C ALA A 162 14.51 -9.44 -4.08
N CYS A 163 14.36 -9.42 -2.76
CA CYS A 163 14.09 -10.62 -1.95
C CYS A 163 12.61 -11.02 -1.91
N GLY A 164 11.75 -10.43 -2.74
CA GLY A 164 10.33 -10.74 -2.80
C GLY A 164 9.49 -10.15 -1.66
N LEU A 165 10.04 -9.21 -0.88
CA LEU A 165 9.35 -8.59 0.25
C LEU A 165 8.90 -7.17 -0.09
N PRO A 166 7.63 -6.82 0.14
CA PRO A 166 7.13 -5.48 -0.11
C PRO A 166 7.57 -4.49 0.98
N VAL A 167 7.61 -3.21 0.61
CA VAL A 167 7.98 -2.11 1.51
C VAL A 167 6.86 -1.06 1.48
N ILE A 168 6.45 -0.56 2.65
CA ILE A 168 5.46 0.52 2.70
C ILE A 168 6.19 1.84 2.86
N LEU A 169 5.84 2.81 2.01
CA LEU A 169 6.31 4.19 2.11
C LEU A 169 5.21 5.05 2.74
N VAL A 170 5.58 5.82 3.74
CA VAL A 170 4.71 6.83 4.36
C VAL A 170 4.98 8.14 3.68
N THR A 171 3.98 8.65 2.97
CA THR A 171 4.10 9.88 2.20
C THR A 171 3.35 11.03 2.86
N GLY A 172 3.74 12.25 2.56
CA GLY A 172 3.13 13.42 3.14
C GLY A 172 3.75 14.72 2.62
N GLY A 173 3.35 15.81 3.25
CA GLY A 173 3.78 17.15 2.88
C GLY A 173 3.36 18.17 3.92
N PRO A 174 3.52 19.48 3.63
CA PRO A 174 3.03 20.54 4.48
C PRO A 174 1.51 20.48 4.63
N LEU A 175 0.95 21.25 5.56
CA LEU A 175 -0.50 21.26 5.79
C LEU A 175 -1.30 21.71 4.57
N VAL A 176 -0.72 22.57 3.76
CA VAL A 176 -1.29 23.06 2.48
C VAL A 176 -0.20 22.99 1.43
N LEU A 177 -0.48 22.42 0.27
CA LEU A 177 0.38 22.50 -0.90
C LEU A 177 0.12 23.81 -1.64
N ASP A 178 1.17 24.42 -2.18
CA ASP A 178 1.03 25.58 -3.04
C ASP A 178 0.46 25.14 -4.39
N ASP A 179 -0.81 25.44 -4.61
CA ASP A 179 -1.34 25.51 -5.97
C ASP A 179 -0.92 26.86 -6.54
N ASP A 180 -0.48 26.90 -7.80
CA ASP A 180 -0.07 28.11 -8.52
C ASP A 180 -1.25 29.12 -8.66
N ALA A 181 -1.80 29.57 -7.54
CA ALA A 181 -2.79 30.63 -7.52
C ALA A 181 -2.07 31.97 -7.65
N GLU A 182 -1.82 32.36 -8.90
CA GLU A 182 -1.52 33.75 -9.25
C GLU A 182 -2.68 34.62 -8.76
N GLY A 183 -2.53 35.27 -7.63
CA GLY A 183 -3.55 36.14 -7.07
C GLY A 183 -2.97 37.08 -6.00
N HIS A 184 -3.50 38.29 -5.94
CA HIS A 184 -3.11 39.33 -4.99
C HIS A 184 -3.00 38.84 -3.53
N PRO A 185 -2.08 39.38 -2.72
CA PRO A 185 -1.79 38.93 -1.35
C PRO A 185 -2.94 39.26 -0.40
N THR A 186 -3.98 38.44 -0.43
CA THR A 186 -5.07 38.50 0.55
C THR A 186 -4.63 37.87 1.87
N ALA A 187 -5.33 38.17 2.97
CA ALA A 187 -5.08 37.53 4.27
C ALA A 187 -5.14 35.99 4.17
N ARG A 188 -6.01 35.44 3.30
CA ARG A 188 -6.06 34.00 2.96
C ARG A 188 -4.78 33.50 2.31
N ALA A 189 -4.19 34.28 1.36
CA ALA A 189 -2.93 33.90 0.70
C ALA A 189 -1.79 33.85 1.73
N ARG A 190 -1.69 34.83 2.62
CA ARG A 190 -0.66 34.84 3.70
C ARG A 190 -0.81 33.63 4.64
N LEU A 191 -2.03 33.27 5.02
CA LEU A 191 -2.27 32.08 5.86
C LEU A 191 -1.89 30.81 5.11
N ARG A 192 -2.24 30.66 3.82
CA ARG A 192 -1.83 29.51 2.97
C ARG A 192 -0.32 29.40 2.89
N THR A 193 0.39 30.50 2.62
CA THR A 193 1.87 30.52 2.57
C THR A 193 2.48 30.12 3.92
N SER A 194 1.89 30.55 5.04
CA SER A 194 2.33 30.13 6.37
C SER A 194 2.11 28.64 6.61
N LEU A 195 0.97 28.09 6.18
CA LEU A 195 0.65 26.68 6.29
C LEU A 195 1.48 25.80 5.35
N ALA A 196 1.86 26.31 4.17
CA ALA A 196 2.76 25.65 3.25
C ALA A 196 4.21 25.52 3.79
N ARG A 197 4.59 26.37 4.73
CA ARG A 197 5.89 26.30 5.42
C ARG A 197 5.89 25.42 6.66
N THR A 198 4.77 24.75 6.97
CA THR A 198 4.72 23.81 8.11
C THR A 198 5.58 22.58 7.82
N PRO A 199 6.11 21.93 8.88
CA PRO A 199 6.78 20.66 8.71
C PRO A 199 5.89 19.65 8.00
N ALA A 200 6.50 18.82 7.15
CA ALA A 200 5.76 17.76 6.47
C ALA A 200 5.18 16.77 7.48
N VAL A 201 3.91 16.44 7.33
CA VAL A 201 3.20 15.47 8.18
C VAL A 201 2.77 14.25 7.37
N PRO A 202 2.80 13.05 7.97
CA PRO A 202 2.31 11.83 7.34
C PRO A 202 0.84 11.97 6.93
N ARG A 203 0.53 11.62 5.67
CA ARG A 203 -0.83 11.76 5.11
C ARG A 203 -1.31 10.51 4.43
N HIS A 204 -0.40 9.71 3.87
CA HIS A 204 -0.78 8.64 2.99
C HIS A 204 0.22 7.48 3.08
N TYR A 205 -0.22 6.29 2.69
CA TYR A 205 0.58 5.09 2.60
C TYR A 205 0.51 4.57 1.17
N VAL A 206 1.66 4.21 0.61
CA VAL A 206 1.78 3.50 -0.66
C VAL A 206 2.66 2.29 -0.49
N LEU A 207 2.52 1.29 -1.36
CA LEU A 207 3.23 0.02 -1.25
C LEU A 207 4.20 -0.14 -2.42
N ALA A 208 5.49 -0.17 -2.13
CA ALA A 208 6.51 -0.59 -3.07
C ALA A 208 6.47 -2.12 -3.19
N LEU A 209 6.36 -2.60 -4.42
CA LEU A 209 6.09 -3.99 -4.76
C LEU A 209 7.34 -4.70 -5.30
N PRO A 210 7.57 -5.96 -4.87
CA PRO A 210 8.55 -6.83 -5.52
C PRO A 210 8.11 -7.09 -6.96
N TRP A 211 8.95 -6.75 -7.93
CA TRP A 211 8.61 -6.85 -9.35
C TRP A 211 8.33 -8.30 -9.80
N GLN A 212 9.05 -9.27 -9.24
CA GLN A 212 8.82 -10.69 -9.55
C GLN A 212 7.43 -11.15 -9.09
N THR A 213 6.96 -10.68 -7.92
CA THR A 213 5.66 -11.06 -7.35
C THR A 213 4.49 -10.54 -8.19
N ILE A 214 4.67 -9.40 -8.83
CA ILE A 214 3.63 -8.78 -9.67
C ILE A 214 3.78 -9.13 -11.16
N GLY A 215 4.80 -9.93 -11.54
CA GLY A 215 5.05 -10.31 -12.92
C GLY A 215 5.48 -9.16 -13.81
N GLN A 216 6.27 -8.22 -13.25
CA GLN A 216 6.85 -7.09 -13.97
C GLN A 216 8.38 -7.21 -14.00
N ASP A 217 8.99 -6.49 -14.93
CA ASP A 217 10.44 -6.36 -14.98
C ASP A 217 10.97 -5.47 -13.85
N ASP A 218 12.27 -5.56 -13.57
CA ASP A 218 12.96 -4.64 -12.66
C ASP A 218 12.83 -3.20 -13.21
N PRO A 219 12.28 -2.25 -12.46
CA PRO A 219 12.07 -0.87 -12.93
C PRO A 219 13.36 -0.06 -13.09
N GLY A 220 14.51 -0.65 -12.77
CA GLY A 220 15.82 -0.02 -12.88
C GLY A 220 16.34 0.59 -11.57
N GLU A 221 17.59 1.01 -11.62
CA GLU A 221 18.28 1.61 -10.49
C GLU A 221 17.53 2.87 -10.00
N GLY A 222 17.42 3.04 -8.68
CA GLY A 222 16.69 4.16 -8.08
C GLY A 222 15.17 4.04 -8.10
N SER A 223 14.60 3.10 -8.85
CA SER A 223 13.15 2.99 -9.07
C SER A 223 12.51 1.81 -8.34
N ALA A 224 11.20 1.92 -8.11
CA ALA A 224 10.37 0.84 -7.59
C ALA A 224 8.97 0.89 -8.24
N HIS A 225 8.32 -0.26 -8.38
CA HIS A 225 6.89 -0.30 -8.70
C HIS A 225 6.09 0.07 -7.46
N ILE A 226 5.30 1.13 -7.57
CA ILE A 226 4.47 1.64 -6.48
C ILE A 226 3.01 1.33 -6.75
N TYR A 227 2.37 0.67 -5.80
CA TYR A 227 0.93 0.55 -5.71
C TYR A 227 0.37 1.72 -4.91
N GLU A 228 -0.49 2.51 -5.54
CA GLU A 228 -1.16 3.66 -4.93
C GLU A 228 -2.63 3.28 -4.65
N PRO A 229 -3.04 3.20 -3.36
CA PRO A 229 -4.32 2.59 -2.98
C PRO A 229 -5.56 3.42 -3.35
N SER A 230 -5.47 4.74 -3.54
CA SER A 230 -6.67 5.51 -3.90
C SER A 230 -7.12 5.26 -5.34
N SER A 231 -6.19 5.05 -6.24
CA SER A 231 -6.44 4.77 -7.66
C SER A 231 -6.34 3.27 -8.00
N GLY A 232 -5.70 2.48 -7.14
CA GLY A 232 -5.34 1.10 -7.43
C GLY A 232 -4.25 0.94 -8.49
N ALA A 233 -3.56 2.03 -8.83
CA ALA A 233 -2.51 2.03 -9.84
C ALA A 233 -1.24 1.35 -9.34
N VAL A 234 -0.56 0.65 -10.25
CA VAL A 234 0.80 0.10 -10.06
C VAL A 234 1.67 0.67 -11.15
N ARG A 235 2.64 1.50 -10.80
CA ARG A 235 3.51 2.17 -11.76
C ARG A 235 4.94 2.25 -11.24
N PRO A 236 5.94 2.25 -12.14
CA PRO A 236 7.31 2.54 -11.75
C PRO A 236 7.44 4.01 -11.34
N LEU A 237 8.22 4.25 -10.30
CA LEU A 237 8.58 5.59 -9.81
C LEU A 237 10.07 5.62 -9.51
N ASP A 238 10.76 6.62 -10.05
CA ASP A 238 12.11 6.95 -9.62
C ASP A 238 12.02 7.64 -8.24
N LEU A 239 12.49 6.92 -7.22
CA LEU A 239 12.51 7.40 -5.84
C LEU A 239 13.61 8.44 -5.61
N THR A 240 14.63 8.48 -6.47
CA THR A 240 15.77 9.41 -6.37
C THR A 240 15.51 10.75 -7.04
N ALA A 241 14.47 10.84 -7.88
CA ALA A 241 14.10 12.07 -8.55
C ALA A 241 13.83 13.20 -7.56
N SER A 242 14.40 14.36 -7.82
CA SER A 242 14.18 15.57 -7.00
C SER A 242 12.73 16.02 -7.10
N ARG A 243 12.13 16.37 -5.96
CA ARG A 243 10.75 16.85 -5.84
C ARG A 243 10.69 18.14 -5.06
N ASP A 244 9.86 19.08 -5.53
CA ASP A 244 9.57 20.30 -4.79
C ASP A 244 8.70 19.96 -3.56
N PRO A 245 9.14 20.24 -2.33
CA PRO A 245 8.41 19.90 -1.12
C PRO A 245 7.10 20.68 -0.93
N HIS A 246 6.90 21.77 -1.68
CA HIS A 246 5.74 22.64 -1.55
C HIS A 246 4.69 22.43 -2.64
N ARG A 247 5.03 21.72 -3.72
CA ARG A 247 4.15 21.41 -4.84
C ARG A 247 3.55 20.02 -4.73
N PRO A 248 2.44 19.74 -5.43
CA PRO A 248 1.92 18.39 -5.55
C PRO A 248 2.99 17.42 -6.06
N GLY A 249 3.15 16.30 -5.39
CA GLY A 249 4.07 15.23 -5.77
C GLY A 249 3.51 14.32 -6.87
N PRO A 250 4.26 13.26 -7.21
CA PRO A 250 3.83 12.29 -8.19
C PRO A 250 2.58 11.52 -7.72
N ARG A 251 1.76 11.10 -8.67
CA ARG A 251 0.52 10.35 -8.40
C ARG A 251 0.80 9.04 -7.68
N GLU A 252 1.95 8.43 -7.94
CA GLU A 252 2.41 7.20 -7.31
C GLU A 252 2.62 7.35 -5.79
N LEU A 253 2.87 8.57 -5.31
CA LEU A 253 2.95 8.90 -3.89
C LEU A 253 1.65 9.49 -3.32
N GLY A 254 0.52 9.33 -4.02
CA GLY A 254 -0.78 9.91 -3.65
C GLY A 254 -0.82 11.43 -3.80
N ASN A 255 -0.06 11.98 -4.75
CA ASN A 255 0.17 13.41 -4.98
C ASN A 255 0.91 14.12 -3.83
N TRP A 256 1.54 13.38 -2.91
CA TRP A 256 2.37 13.95 -1.85
C TRP A 256 3.82 14.09 -2.30
N PRO A 257 4.48 15.23 -2.02
CA PRO A 257 5.83 15.49 -2.52
C PRO A 257 6.93 14.69 -1.79
N ARG A 258 6.66 14.22 -0.57
CA ARG A 258 7.71 13.69 0.31
C ARG A 258 7.45 12.24 0.71
N VAL A 259 8.53 11.48 0.84
CA VAL A 259 8.57 10.25 1.62
C VAL A 259 9.14 10.56 3.00
N LEU A 260 8.36 10.32 4.04
CA LEU A 260 8.67 10.69 5.44
C LEU A 260 9.14 9.51 6.27
N ALA A 261 8.67 8.31 5.95
CA ALA A 261 9.13 7.10 6.61
C ALA A 261 9.06 5.90 5.67
N VAL A 262 9.89 4.90 5.97
CA VAL A 262 9.96 3.60 5.32
C VAL A 262 9.59 2.54 6.35
N ILE A 263 8.67 1.65 6.01
CA ILE A 263 8.29 0.49 6.80
C ILE A 263 8.80 -0.75 6.08
N ALA A 264 9.87 -1.32 6.60
CA ALA A 264 10.61 -2.43 5.99
C ALA A 264 11.15 -3.38 7.07
N PRO A 265 11.65 -4.58 6.71
CA PRO A 265 12.31 -5.48 7.64
C PRO A 265 13.47 -4.80 8.38
N GLU A 266 13.59 -5.08 9.69
CA GLU A 266 14.62 -4.49 10.57
C GLU A 266 16.03 -4.83 10.12
N ASN A 267 16.24 -6.07 9.71
CA ASN A 267 17.50 -6.52 9.13
C ASN A 267 17.31 -6.66 7.63
N ASN A 268 18.06 -5.88 6.86
CA ASN A 268 18.12 -6.08 5.42
C ASN A 268 18.59 -7.52 5.14
N PRO A 269 17.91 -8.24 4.26
CA PRO A 269 18.33 -9.60 3.87
C PRO A 269 19.67 -9.58 3.15
#